data_e855ce40705f0ad0d74865a38e1a516e
#
_entry.id   e855ce40705f0ad0d74865a38e1a516e
#
_cell.length_a   1.000
_cell.length_b   1.000
_cell.length_c   1.000
_cell.angle_alpha   90.00
_cell.angle_beta   90.00
_cell.angle_gamma   90.00
#
_symmetry.space_group_name_H-M   'P 1'
#
loop_
_entity.id
_entity.type
_entity.pdbx_description
1 polymer ?
#
loop_
_entity_poly.entity_id
_entity_poly.type
_entity_poly.pdbx_seq_one_letter_code
_entity_poly.pdbx_strand_id
1 'polypeptide(L)'
;MIDCSQYRRAILANPHDTDVELAAHRDSCGECAAYTERLLRFEGKLERALRVQPADAAKGGMVTALRPRRTPVARKWLALAASVLVGVGIAGALWLAAPHTSLAADVVAHMAGEPQAWTRTDVPVPAPELDFVLRNAHMRLLPDAGLVSYAQSCLFRGHRVPHLVVQTDMGPVTVMVLVHESVSKPTAFDEHGYRGTLLPVAGHGSIAVLAKDQSGNLDAVESVASRVRAAIEWTG
;
A
#
# COMPACT_ATOMS: atom_id res chain seq x y z
N MET A 1 21.45 -27.69 -7.26
CA MET A 1 22.18 -26.39 -7.36
C MET A 1 21.13 -25.30 -7.20
N ILE A 2 21.19 -24.53 -6.14
CA ILE A 2 20.23 -23.44 -5.83
C ILE A 2 20.53 -22.21 -6.71
N ASP A 3 19.49 -21.46 -7.05
CA ASP A 3 19.62 -20.18 -7.75
C ASP A 3 19.83 -19.00 -6.78
N CYS A 4 20.23 -17.84 -7.31
CA CYS A 4 20.50 -16.65 -6.49
C CYS A 4 19.28 -16.17 -5.69
N SER A 5 18.06 -16.41 -6.16
CA SER A 5 16.85 -15.97 -5.48
C SER A 5 16.54 -16.88 -4.28
N GLN A 6 16.73 -18.17 -4.45
CA GLN A 6 16.60 -19.18 -3.38
C GLN A 6 17.67 -18.95 -2.31
N TYR A 7 18.94 -18.75 -2.73
CA TYR A 7 20.03 -18.41 -1.85
C TYR A 7 19.73 -17.17 -0.99
N ARG A 8 19.37 -16.05 -1.62
CA ARG A 8 19.09 -14.80 -0.90
C ARG A 8 17.94 -14.93 0.10
N ARG A 9 16.89 -15.71 -0.22
CA ARG A 9 15.80 -16.00 0.72
C ARG A 9 16.26 -16.80 1.92
N ALA A 10 17.07 -17.84 1.70
CA ALA A 10 17.59 -18.67 2.79
C ALA A 10 18.49 -17.86 3.73
N ILE A 11 19.45 -17.11 3.18
CA ILE A 11 20.39 -16.29 3.97
C ILE A 11 19.67 -15.12 4.68
N LEU A 12 18.58 -14.57 4.11
CA LEU A 12 17.78 -13.55 4.79
C LEU A 12 17.04 -14.13 6.02
N ALA A 13 16.60 -15.39 5.94
CA ALA A 13 15.93 -16.06 7.05
C ALA A 13 16.92 -16.48 8.15
N ASN A 14 18.13 -16.93 7.77
CA ASN A 14 19.19 -17.28 8.70
C ASN A 14 20.57 -16.93 8.10
N PRO A 15 21.14 -15.75 8.42
CA PRO A 15 22.43 -15.30 7.89
C PRO A 15 23.63 -16.16 8.26
N HIS A 16 23.51 -16.96 9.32
CA HIS A 16 24.54 -17.86 9.81
C HIS A 16 24.31 -19.33 9.41
N ASP A 17 23.49 -19.57 8.39
CA ASP A 17 23.21 -20.91 7.90
C ASP A 17 24.51 -21.58 7.40
N THR A 18 24.73 -22.84 7.80
CA THR A 18 25.90 -23.65 7.47
C THR A 18 25.58 -24.73 6.43
N ASP A 19 24.46 -24.65 5.76
CA ASP A 19 24.07 -25.58 4.71
C ASP A 19 25.11 -25.62 3.59
N VAL A 20 25.47 -26.85 3.17
CA VAL A 20 26.54 -27.10 2.20
C VAL A 20 26.21 -26.53 0.81
N GLU A 21 24.95 -26.57 0.39
CA GLU A 21 24.56 -26.00 -0.90
C GLU A 21 24.61 -24.48 -0.88
N LEU A 22 24.26 -23.85 0.25
CA LEU A 22 24.39 -22.41 0.44
C LEU A 22 25.85 -21.98 0.43
N ALA A 23 26.71 -22.72 1.10
CA ALA A 23 28.16 -22.47 1.12
C ALA A 23 28.76 -22.57 -0.30
N ALA A 24 28.45 -23.64 -1.03
CA ALA A 24 28.92 -23.83 -2.41
C ALA A 24 28.43 -22.72 -3.36
N HIS A 25 27.18 -22.27 -3.22
CA HIS A 25 26.65 -21.16 -4.01
C HIS A 25 27.38 -19.85 -3.68
N ARG A 26 27.61 -19.55 -2.42
CA ARG A 26 28.34 -18.35 -1.98
C ARG A 26 29.76 -18.32 -2.56
N ASP A 27 30.44 -19.45 -2.54
CA ASP A 27 31.83 -19.55 -2.99
C ASP A 27 31.93 -19.42 -4.53
N SER A 28 30.86 -19.78 -5.26
CA SER A 28 30.81 -19.70 -6.73
C SER A 28 30.18 -18.41 -7.27
N CYS A 29 29.46 -17.62 -6.44
CA CYS A 29 28.73 -16.42 -6.86
C CYS A 29 29.16 -15.18 -6.07
N GLY A 30 29.98 -14.32 -6.66
CA GLY A 30 30.48 -13.10 -6.01
C GLY A 30 29.38 -12.11 -5.56
N GLU A 31 28.28 -12.01 -6.29
CA GLU A 31 27.16 -11.16 -5.89
C GLU A 31 26.45 -11.67 -4.63
N CYS A 32 26.28 -12.98 -4.53
CA CYS A 32 25.66 -13.61 -3.35
C CYS A 32 26.60 -13.57 -2.13
N ALA A 33 27.92 -13.72 -2.34
CA ALA A 33 28.92 -13.52 -1.30
C ALA A 33 28.85 -12.08 -0.75
N ALA A 34 28.87 -11.07 -1.63
CA ALA A 34 28.75 -9.65 -1.25
C ALA A 34 27.42 -9.31 -0.56
N TYR A 35 26.33 -9.97 -0.96
CA TYR A 35 25.03 -9.83 -0.28
C TYR A 35 25.09 -10.34 1.16
N THR A 36 25.63 -11.54 1.39
CA THR A 36 25.79 -12.14 2.72
C THR A 36 26.65 -11.27 3.62
N GLU A 37 27.77 -10.74 3.10
CA GLU A 37 28.66 -9.88 3.88
C GLU A 37 27.96 -8.56 4.30
N ARG A 38 27.16 -7.96 3.45
CA ARG A 38 26.37 -6.77 3.81
C ARG A 38 25.34 -7.08 4.90
N LEU A 39 24.68 -8.24 4.82
CA LEU A 39 23.68 -8.67 5.80
C LEU A 39 24.33 -8.93 7.17
N LEU A 40 25.44 -9.65 7.22
CA LEU A 40 26.18 -9.91 8.46
C LEU A 40 26.71 -8.60 9.10
N ARG A 41 27.20 -7.66 8.28
CA ARG A 41 27.59 -6.33 8.78
C ARG A 41 26.40 -5.56 9.37
N PHE A 42 25.22 -5.67 8.77
CA PHE A 42 24.00 -5.06 9.30
C PHE A 42 23.61 -5.69 10.63
N GLU A 43 23.59 -7.02 10.73
CA GLU A 43 23.28 -7.72 11.98
C GLU A 43 24.24 -7.35 13.11
N GLY A 44 25.54 -7.32 12.84
CA GLY A 44 26.51 -6.92 13.85
C GLY A 44 26.37 -5.44 14.30
N LYS A 45 25.80 -4.55 13.47
CA LYS A 45 25.42 -3.20 13.90
C LYS A 45 24.17 -3.22 14.76
N LEU A 46 23.18 -4.02 14.39
CA LEU A 46 21.93 -4.17 15.13
C LEU A 46 22.18 -4.76 16.50
N GLU A 47 22.97 -5.84 16.58
CA GLU A 47 23.35 -6.45 17.85
C GLU A 47 24.05 -5.46 18.79
N ARG A 48 24.98 -4.66 18.26
CA ARG A 48 25.65 -3.61 19.06
C ARG A 48 24.69 -2.54 19.53
N ALA A 49 23.73 -2.14 18.72
CA ALA A 49 22.72 -1.15 19.07
C ALA A 49 21.74 -1.67 20.14
N LEU A 50 21.45 -2.98 20.10
CA LEU A 50 20.56 -3.63 21.06
C LEU A 50 21.25 -4.04 22.36
N ARG A 51 22.60 -4.15 22.39
CA ARG A 51 23.37 -4.30 23.62
C ARG A 51 23.35 -3.00 24.40
N VAL A 52 22.24 -2.71 25.06
CA VAL A 52 22.16 -1.66 26.07
C VAL A 52 22.96 -2.15 27.26
N GLN A 53 24.23 -1.73 27.36
CA GLN A 53 24.93 -1.87 28.62
C GLN A 53 24.18 -1.02 29.64
N PRO A 54 23.69 -1.60 30.76
CA PRO A 54 23.25 -0.78 31.85
C PRO A 54 24.42 0.15 32.19
N ALA A 55 24.20 1.45 32.04
CA ALA A 55 25.24 2.44 32.27
C ALA A 55 25.93 2.14 33.62
N ASP A 56 27.24 2.11 33.61
CA ASP A 56 28.08 2.00 34.83
C ASP A 56 27.89 3.22 35.79
N ALA A 57 26.84 3.95 35.62
CA ALA A 57 26.38 5.05 36.48
C ALA A 57 26.09 4.62 37.94
N ALA A 58 26.16 3.32 38.24
CA ALA A 58 25.93 2.80 39.60
C ALA A 58 27.24 2.62 40.40
N LYS A 59 28.43 2.84 39.81
CA LYS A 59 29.69 2.65 40.53
C LYS A 59 30.37 3.98 40.85
N GLY A 60 29.75 4.82 41.60
CA GLY A 60 30.44 6.06 42.08
C GLY A 60 29.60 7.21 42.57
N GLY A 61 28.31 7.12 42.51
CA GLY A 61 27.41 8.12 43.11
C GLY A 61 26.95 7.65 44.49
N MET A 62 27.30 8.38 45.50
CA MET A 62 26.75 8.27 46.84
C MET A 62 25.22 8.23 46.71
N VAL A 63 24.63 7.05 46.82
CA VAL A 63 23.19 6.90 46.94
C VAL A 63 22.82 7.55 48.27
N THR A 64 22.61 8.85 48.27
CA THR A 64 21.88 9.50 49.35
C THR A 64 20.56 8.76 49.39
N ALA A 65 20.41 7.91 50.39
CA ALA A 65 19.18 7.19 50.62
C ALA A 65 18.05 8.22 50.75
N LEU A 66 17.43 8.53 49.64
CA LEU A 66 16.17 9.28 49.63
C LEU A 66 15.20 8.40 50.42
N ARG A 67 15.08 8.69 51.73
CA ARG A 67 13.99 8.17 52.54
C ARG A 67 12.75 8.20 51.69
N PRO A 68 12.02 7.09 51.54
CA PRO A 68 10.80 7.07 50.74
C PRO A 68 9.82 8.02 51.41
N ARG A 69 9.80 9.25 50.90
CA ARG A 69 8.77 10.21 51.27
C ARG A 69 7.49 9.54 50.80
N ARG A 70 6.63 9.15 51.73
CA ARG A 70 5.31 8.61 51.43
C ARG A 70 4.61 9.61 50.53
N THR A 71 4.76 9.43 49.24
CA THR A 71 4.03 10.26 48.26
C THR A 71 2.58 9.89 48.35
N PRO A 72 1.68 10.85 48.60
CA PRO A 72 0.25 10.59 48.68
C PRO A 72 -0.15 9.88 47.38
N VAL A 73 -1.06 8.92 47.49
CA VAL A 73 -1.56 8.07 46.39
C VAL A 73 -1.97 8.91 45.18
N ALA A 74 -2.50 10.10 45.41
CA ALA A 74 -2.84 11.09 44.38
C ALA A 74 -1.67 11.45 43.44
N ARG A 75 -0.42 11.50 43.93
CA ARG A 75 0.75 11.90 43.13
C ARG A 75 1.18 10.80 42.15
N LYS A 76 0.93 9.51 42.50
CA LYS A 76 1.16 8.38 41.57
C LYS A 76 0.13 8.36 40.44
N TRP A 77 -1.11 8.67 40.73
CA TRP A 77 -2.16 8.80 39.73
C TRP A 77 -1.96 9.99 38.81
N LEU A 78 -1.45 11.12 39.32
CA LEU A 78 -1.08 12.27 38.50
C LEU A 78 0.10 11.97 37.58
N ALA A 79 1.12 11.22 38.05
CA ALA A 79 2.24 10.82 37.22
C ALA A 79 1.81 9.84 36.12
N LEU A 80 0.90 8.90 36.42
CA LEU A 80 0.34 7.99 35.42
C LEU A 80 -0.51 8.76 34.38
N ALA A 81 -1.36 9.67 34.85
CA ALA A 81 -2.15 10.51 33.94
C ALA A 81 -1.27 11.37 33.01
N ALA A 82 -0.19 11.97 33.54
CA ALA A 82 0.75 12.73 32.74
C ALA A 82 1.44 11.86 31.67
N SER A 83 1.86 10.63 32.01
CA SER A 83 2.49 9.73 31.04
C SER A 83 1.52 9.29 29.93
N VAL A 84 0.25 9.06 30.26
CA VAL A 84 -0.79 8.74 29.27
C VAL A 84 -1.04 9.95 28.36
N LEU A 85 -1.14 11.15 28.89
CA LEU A 85 -1.33 12.38 28.09
C LEU A 85 -0.15 12.63 27.15
N VAL A 86 1.09 12.44 27.63
CA VAL A 86 2.28 12.55 26.78
C VAL A 86 2.28 11.46 25.70
N GLY A 87 1.95 10.22 26.05
CA GLY A 87 1.86 9.12 25.10
C GLY A 87 0.80 9.37 24.01
N VAL A 88 -0.39 9.83 24.39
CA VAL A 88 -1.46 10.19 23.46
C VAL A 88 -1.06 11.42 22.62
N GLY A 89 -0.38 12.39 23.21
CA GLY A 89 0.13 13.56 22.48
C GLY A 89 1.17 13.19 21.43
N ILE A 90 2.12 12.32 21.77
CA ILE A 90 3.13 11.83 20.81
C ILE A 90 2.47 10.98 19.71
N ALA A 91 1.59 10.06 20.08
CA ALA A 91 0.88 9.24 19.11
C ALA A 91 0.00 10.08 18.17
N GLY A 92 -0.69 11.09 18.70
CA GLY A 92 -1.47 12.04 17.93
C GLY A 92 -0.59 12.90 16.99
N ALA A 93 0.55 13.38 17.48
CA ALA A 93 1.50 14.14 16.67
C ALA A 93 2.10 13.28 15.53
N LEU A 94 2.46 12.03 15.83
CA LEU A 94 2.95 11.10 14.81
C LEU A 94 1.87 10.74 13.78
N TRP A 95 0.63 10.59 14.23
CA TRP A 95 -0.50 10.34 13.32
C TRP A 95 -0.80 11.54 12.42
N LEU A 96 -0.75 12.75 12.94
CA LEU A 96 -0.92 13.99 12.17
C LEU A 96 0.26 14.27 11.23
N ALA A 97 1.48 13.89 11.63
CA ALA A 97 2.69 14.05 10.82
C ALA A 97 2.88 12.90 9.80
N ALA A 98 2.15 11.80 9.93
CA ALA A 98 2.22 10.71 8.96
C ALA A 98 1.76 11.23 7.58
N PRO A 99 2.51 10.99 6.52
CA PRO A 99 2.08 11.36 5.18
C PRO A 99 0.80 10.58 4.85
N HIS A 100 -0.33 11.26 4.89
CA HIS A 100 -1.59 10.70 4.41
C HIS A 100 -1.56 10.79 2.89
N THR A 101 -1.27 9.69 2.22
CA THR A 101 -1.38 9.61 0.76
C THR A 101 -2.84 9.87 0.37
N SER A 102 -3.04 10.71 -0.64
CA SER A 102 -4.38 10.96 -1.17
C SER A 102 -4.94 9.68 -1.80
N LEU A 103 -6.27 9.54 -1.83
CA LEU A 103 -6.88 8.40 -2.53
C LEU A 103 -6.44 8.36 -4.00
N ALA A 104 -6.28 9.51 -4.65
CA ALA A 104 -5.77 9.63 -6.00
C ALA A 104 -4.33 9.11 -6.12
N ALA A 105 -3.43 9.51 -5.20
CA ALA A 105 -2.05 9.03 -5.20
C ALA A 105 -1.95 7.51 -5.05
N ASP A 106 -2.77 6.91 -4.19
CA ASP A 106 -2.80 5.46 -4.02
C ASP A 106 -3.35 4.74 -5.25
N VAL A 107 -4.39 5.28 -5.90
CA VAL A 107 -4.91 4.76 -7.17
C VAL A 107 -3.82 4.80 -8.24
N VAL A 108 -3.11 5.91 -8.39
CA VAL A 108 -2.01 6.05 -9.35
C VAL A 108 -0.87 5.10 -9.03
N ALA A 109 -0.48 4.96 -7.77
CA ALA A 109 0.56 4.02 -7.34
C ALA A 109 0.19 2.57 -7.65
N HIS A 110 -1.08 2.19 -7.46
CA HIS A 110 -1.59 0.87 -7.85
C HIS A 110 -1.47 0.65 -9.36
N MET A 111 -1.85 1.62 -10.16
CA MET A 111 -1.83 1.55 -11.62
C MET A 111 -0.42 1.50 -12.22
N ALA A 112 0.58 2.03 -11.53
CA ALA A 112 1.97 1.94 -11.96
C ALA A 112 2.50 0.50 -11.98
N GLY A 113 1.92 -0.39 -11.18
CA GLY A 113 2.23 -1.82 -11.11
C GLY A 113 1.54 -2.69 -12.17
N GLU A 114 0.61 -2.13 -12.97
CA GLU A 114 -0.23 -2.89 -13.90
C GLU A 114 -0.10 -2.44 -15.37
N PRO A 115 1.03 -2.75 -16.03
CA PRO A 115 1.27 -2.30 -17.41
C PRO A 115 0.25 -2.84 -18.42
N GLN A 116 -0.35 -4.01 -18.18
CA GLN A 116 -1.38 -4.62 -19.03
C GLN A 116 -2.66 -3.80 -19.11
N ALA A 117 -2.99 -3.03 -18.09
CA ALA A 117 -4.15 -2.14 -18.06
C ALA A 117 -4.06 -1.00 -19.11
N TRP A 118 -2.90 -0.78 -19.67
CA TRP A 118 -2.64 0.28 -20.65
C TRP A 118 -2.50 -0.23 -22.09
N THR A 119 -2.79 -1.51 -22.31
CA THR A 119 -2.71 -2.10 -23.64
C THR A 119 -3.94 -1.72 -24.45
N ARG A 120 -3.73 -1.15 -25.64
CA ARG A 120 -4.79 -0.88 -26.60
C ARG A 120 -5.18 -2.19 -27.30
N THR A 121 -6.46 -2.53 -27.27
CA THR A 121 -7.01 -3.72 -27.92
C THR A 121 -8.49 -3.53 -28.22
N ASP A 122 -9.00 -4.22 -29.23
CA ASP A 122 -10.41 -4.31 -29.58
C ASP A 122 -11.06 -5.63 -29.09
N VAL A 123 -10.30 -6.44 -28.37
CA VAL A 123 -10.78 -7.72 -27.84
C VAL A 123 -11.47 -7.47 -26.48
N PRO A 124 -12.77 -7.74 -26.35
CA PRO A 124 -13.48 -7.61 -25.10
C PRO A 124 -13.10 -8.74 -24.10
N VAL A 125 -13.17 -8.45 -22.83
CA VAL A 125 -13.14 -9.47 -21.78
C VAL A 125 -14.33 -10.40 -21.95
N PRO A 126 -14.16 -11.74 -21.81
CA PRO A 126 -15.27 -12.69 -21.81
C PRO A 126 -16.31 -12.34 -20.74
N ALA A 127 -17.60 -12.35 -21.10
CA ALA A 127 -18.68 -12.00 -20.19
C ALA A 127 -18.66 -12.75 -18.84
N PRO A 128 -18.38 -14.07 -18.79
CA PRO A 128 -18.30 -14.78 -17.50
C PRO A 128 -17.19 -14.28 -16.58
N GLU A 129 -16.07 -13.82 -17.14
CA GLU A 129 -14.94 -13.26 -16.38
C GLU A 129 -15.29 -11.88 -15.83
N LEU A 130 -15.87 -11.02 -16.67
CA LEU A 130 -16.37 -9.72 -16.24
C LEU A 130 -17.41 -9.86 -15.12
N ASP A 131 -18.39 -10.73 -15.30
CA ASP A 131 -19.42 -11.01 -14.31
C ASP A 131 -18.86 -11.54 -12.99
N PHE A 132 -17.83 -12.36 -13.03
CA PHE A 132 -17.18 -12.85 -11.83
C PHE A 132 -16.54 -11.71 -11.02
N VAL A 133 -15.85 -10.79 -11.68
CA VAL A 133 -15.20 -9.63 -11.04
C VAL A 133 -16.25 -8.71 -10.44
N LEU A 134 -17.34 -8.43 -11.14
CA LEU A 134 -18.37 -7.49 -10.73
C LEU A 134 -19.26 -8.03 -9.59
N ARG A 135 -19.57 -9.33 -9.59
CA ARG A 135 -20.38 -9.96 -8.52
C ARG A 135 -19.74 -9.82 -7.14
N ASN A 136 -18.41 -9.84 -7.07
CA ASN A 136 -17.70 -9.65 -5.81
C ASN A 136 -17.88 -8.25 -5.21
N ALA A 137 -18.31 -7.29 -6.01
CA ALA A 137 -18.64 -5.93 -5.59
C ALA A 137 -20.16 -5.66 -5.57
N HIS A 138 -20.98 -6.71 -5.65
CA HIS A 138 -22.45 -6.61 -5.69
C HIS A 138 -22.96 -5.65 -6.78
N MET A 139 -22.40 -5.76 -7.98
CA MET A 139 -22.75 -4.89 -9.09
C MET A 139 -22.83 -5.62 -10.42
N ARG A 140 -23.49 -5.03 -11.38
CA ARG A 140 -23.46 -5.39 -12.81
C ARG A 140 -23.11 -4.18 -13.64
N LEU A 141 -22.57 -4.43 -14.82
CA LEU A 141 -22.24 -3.40 -15.78
C LEU A 141 -23.10 -3.60 -17.04
N LEU A 142 -23.86 -2.58 -17.39
CA LEU A 142 -24.65 -2.58 -18.62
C LEU A 142 -23.75 -2.40 -19.84
N PRO A 143 -24.19 -2.83 -21.04
CA PRO A 143 -23.40 -2.74 -22.28
C PRO A 143 -22.99 -1.33 -22.66
N ASP A 144 -23.74 -0.32 -22.22
CA ASP A 144 -23.49 1.10 -22.51
C ASP A 144 -22.18 1.65 -21.91
N ALA A 145 -21.54 0.90 -21.02
CA ALA A 145 -20.23 1.25 -20.48
C ALA A 145 -19.13 1.36 -21.55
N GLY A 146 -19.31 0.71 -22.68
CA GLY A 146 -18.33 0.63 -23.76
C GLY A 146 -17.57 -0.71 -23.79
N LEU A 147 -16.53 -0.81 -24.63
CA LEU A 147 -15.73 -2.02 -24.75
C LEU A 147 -14.81 -2.16 -23.54
N VAL A 148 -15.13 -3.13 -22.68
CA VAL A 148 -14.29 -3.51 -21.56
C VAL A 148 -13.29 -4.57 -22.03
N SER A 149 -12.01 -4.24 -22.03
CA SER A 149 -10.93 -5.12 -22.51
C SER A 149 -10.12 -5.78 -21.40
N TYR A 150 -10.36 -5.39 -20.16
CA TYR A 150 -9.68 -5.92 -18.99
C TYR A 150 -10.61 -5.83 -17.78
N ALA A 151 -10.64 -6.91 -16.99
CA ALA A 151 -11.39 -6.95 -15.74
C ALA A 151 -10.63 -7.82 -14.73
N GLN A 152 -10.27 -7.25 -13.59
CA GLN A 152 -9.64 -7.99 -12.50
C GLN A 152 -10.18 -7.51 -11.14
N SER A 153 -10.11 -8.42 -10.15
CA SER A 153 -10.36 -8.09 -8.75
C SER A 153 -9.02 -7.83 -8.04
N CYS A 154 -8.64 -6.56 -7.94
CA CYS A 154 -7.36 -6.14 -7.38
C CYS A 154 -7.44 -5.92 -5.87
N LEU A 155 -6.31 -6.06 -5.16
CA LEU A 155 -6.22 -5.69 -3.76
C LEU A 155 -5.82 -4.20 -3.65
N PHE A 156 -6.72 -3.38 -3.12
CA PHE A 156 -6.51 -1.95 -2.93
C PHE A 156 -6.87 -1.56 -1.49
N ARG A 157 -5.94 -0.97 -0.76
CA ARG A 157 -6.11 -0.59 0.65
C ARG A 157 -6.69 -1.70 1.53
N GLY A 158 -6.29 -2.95 1.29
CA GLY A 158 -6.75 -4.11 2.05
C GLY A 158 -8.09 -4.72 1.60
N HIS A 159 -8.74 -4.13 0.60
CA HIS A 159 -10.02 -4.60 0.06
C HIS A 159 -9.89 -5.05 -1.40
N ARG A 160 -10.69 -6.03 -1.80
CA ARG A 160 -10.78 -6.42 -3.20
C ARG A 160 -11.73 -5.47 -3.92
N VAL A 161 -11.23 -4.86 -5.00
CA VAL A 161 -11.98 -3.89 -5.80
C VAL A 161 -11.98 -4.30 -7.28
N PRO A 162 -13.09 -4.11 -8.00
CA PRO A 162 -13.11 -4.26 -9.45
C PRO A 162 -12.21 -3.23 -10.12
N HIS A 163 -11.32 -3.71 -10.96
CA HIS A 163 -10.48 -2.91 -11.84
C HIS A 163 -10.82 -3.28 -13.28
N LEU A 164 -11.30 -2.32 -14.04
CA LEU A 164 -11.75 -2.47 -15.43
C LEU A 164 -10.94 -1.53 -16.32
N VAL A 165 -10.78 -1.90 -17.59
CA VAL A 165 -10.27 -0.99 -18.62
C VAL A 165 -11.28 -0.88 -19.73
N VAL A 166 -11.69 0.35 -20.02
CA VAL A 166 -12.59 0.69 -21.13
C VAL A 166 -11.75 1.25 -22.27
N GLN A 167 -11.89 0.68 -23.46
CA GLN A 167 -11.22 1.19 -24.66
C GLN A 167 -11.95 2.39 -25.23
N THR A 168 -11.21 3.40 -25.64
CA THR A 168 -11.72 4.58 -26.32
C THR A 168 -10.85 4.90 -27.54
N ASP A 169 -11.33 5.78 -28.43
CA ASP A 169 -10.55 6.26 -29.57
C ASP A 169 -9.25 6.96 -29.14
N MET A 170 -9.27 7.56 -27.93
CA MET A 170 -8.12 8.25 -27.35
C MET A 170 -7.17 7.31 -26.59
N GLY A 171 -7.54 6.03 -26.44
CA GLY A 171 -6.76 5.04 -25.72
C GLY A 171 -7.51 4.39 -24.55
N PRO A 172 -6.83 3.49 -23.81
CA PRO A 172 -7.41 2.83 -22.67
C PRO A 172 -7.65 3.79 -21.50
N VAL A 173 -8.82 3.68 -20.89
CA VAL A 173 -9.22 4.41 -19.68
C VAL A 173 -9.50 3.39 -18.59
N THR A 174 -8.83 3.53 -17.47
CA THR A 174 -8.97 2.64 -16.32
C THR A 174 -10.09 3.10 -15.40
N VAL A 175 -10.84 2.14 -14.89
CA VAL A 175 -11.92 2.33 -13.92
C VAL A 175 -11.70 1.41 -12.74
N MET A 176 -11.60 1.96 -11.53
CA MET A 176 -11.58 1.21 -10.28
C MET A 176 -12.83 1.53 -9.46
N VAL A 177 -13.54 0.50 -9.01
CA VAL A 177 -14.75 0.67 -8.19
C VAL A 177 -14.38 0.47 -6.72
N LEU A 178 -14.29 1.57 -5.99
CA LEU A 178 -13.73 1.67 -4.64
C LEU A 178 -14.88 1.65 -3.62
N VAL A 179 -15.48 0.47 -3.40
CA VAL A 179 -16.70 0.33 -2.56
C VAL A 179 -16.48 0.69 -1.07
N HIS A 180 -15.24 0.69 -0.60
CA HIS A 180 -14.89 1.01 0.79
C HIS A 180 -14.28 2.40 0.98
N GLU A 181 -14.11 3.15 -0.13
CA GLU A 181 -13.52 4.48 -0.13
C GLU A 181 -14.55 5.49 -0.64
N SER A 182 -14.77 6.56 0.08
CA SER A 182 -15.75 7.57 -0.31
C SER A 182 -15.13 8.95 -0.45
N VAL A 183 -15.54 9.67 -1.50
CA VAL A 183 -15.27 11.09 -1.68
C VAL A 183 -16.57 11.87 -1.55
N SER A 184 -16.50 13.06 -0.98
CA SER A 184 -17.70 13.90 -0.75
C SER A 184 -18.22 14.60 -2.01
N LYS A 185 -17.34 14.78 -2.99
CA LYS A 185 -17.62 15.46 -4.26
C LYS A 185 -16.72 14.93 -5.37
N PRO A 186 -17.09 15.09 -6.64
CA PRO A 186 -16.18 14.80 -7.74
C PRO A 186 -14.86 15.56 -7.57
N THR A 187 -13.75 14.85 -7.70
CA THR A 187 -12.40 15.39 -7.47
C THR A 187 -11.51 14.99 -8.62
N ALA A 188 -11.13 15.94 -9.46
CA ALA A 188 -10.14 15.72 -10.50
C ALA A 188 -8.74 15.66 -9.89
N PHE A 189 -7.84 14.90 -10.50
CA PHE A 189 -6.43 14.82 -10.13
C PHE A 189 -5.53 14.71 -11.36
N ASP A 190 -4.29 15.16 -11.18
CA ASP A 190 -3.20 15.05 -12.16
C ASP A 190 -1.93 14.70 -11.37
N GLU A 191 -1.54 13.44 -11.40
CA GLU A 191 -0.45 12.91 -10.56
C GLU A 191 0.40 11.90 -11.32
N HIS A 192 1.71 12.07 -11.29
CA HIS A 192 2.70 11.11 -11.81
C HIS A 192 2.46 10.67 -13.26
N GLY A 193 1.98 11.57 -14.12
CA GLY A 193 1.69 11.29 -15.54
C GLY A 193 0.36 10.55 -15.76
N TYR A 194 -0.55 10.61 -14.77
CA TYR A 194 -1.92 10.12 -14.88
C TYR A 194 -2.89 11.25 -14.56
N ARG A 195 -3.94 11.35 -15.38
CA ARG A 195 -5.07 12.25 -15.15
C ARG A 195 -6.34 11.47 -14.92
N GLY A 196 -7.13 11.93 -13.97
CA GLY A 196 -8.34 11.21 -13.62
C GLY A 196 -9.32 12.02 -12.78
N THR A 197 -10.39 11.34 -12.42
CA THR A 197 -11.42 11.85 -11.52
C THR A 197 -11.86 10.77 -10.54
N LEU A 198 -12.09 11.17 -9.30
CA LEU A 198 -12.78 10.39 -8.28
C LEU A 198 -14.24 10.86 -8.24
N LEU A 199 -15.18 9.95 -8.39
CA LEU A 199 -16.62 10.23 -8.40
C LEU A 199 -17.28 9.56 -7.19
N PRO A 200 -18.07 10.30 -6.39
CA PRO A 200 -18.86 9.70 -5.33
C PRO A 200 -20.00 8.85 -5.90
N VAL A 201 -20.25 7.71 -5.27
CA VAL A 201 -21.41 6.86 -5.53
C VAL A 201 -22.20 6.73 -4.24
N ALA A 202 -23.40 7.28 -4.22
CA ALA A 202 -24.22 7.32 -3.01
C ALA A 202 -24.48 5.90 -2.45
N GLY A 203 -24.07 5.67 -1.21
CA GLY A 203 -24.24 4.38 -0.53
C GLY A 203 -23.23 3.29 -0.93
N HIS A 204 -22.37 3.53 -1.93
CA HIS A 204 -21.50 2.49 -2.50
C HIS A 204 -20.03 2.91 -2.70
N GLY A 205 -19.57 3.93 -1.95
CA GLY A 205 -18.17 4.36 -2.01
C GLY A 205 -17.89 5.35 -3.16
N SER A 206 -16.88 5.08 -3.97
CA SER A 206 -16.49 5.94 -5.10
C SER A 206 -15.98 5.15 -6.30
N ILE A 207 -15.90 5.82 -7.44
CA ILE A 207 -15.30 5.30 -8.67
C ILE A 207 -14.11 6.19 -9.01
N ALA A 208 -12.95 5.60 -9.25
CA ALA A 208 -11.80 6.25 -9.83
C ALA A 208 -11.76 5.95 -11.33
N VAL A 209 -11.67 7.00 -12.15
CA VAL A 209 -11.53 6.91 -13.62
C VAL A 209 -10.29 7.69 -14.01
N LEU A 210 -9.35 7.05 -14.70
CA LEU A 210 -8.07 7.69 -15.05
C LEU A 210 -7.49 7.15 -16.36
N ALA A 211 -6.66 7.98 -16.97
CA ALA A 211 -5.87 7.63 -18.15
C ALA A 211 -4.42 8.13 -17.97
N LYS A 212 -3.49 7.60 -18.76
CA LYS A 212 -2.15 8.20 -18.87
C LYS A 212 -2.26 9.60 -19.48
N ASP A 213 -1.45 10.53 -18.96
CA ASP A 213 -1.41 11.89 -19.48
C ASP A 213 -0.86 11.90 -20.91
N GLN A 214 -1.79 11.94 -21.86
CA GLN A 214 -1.54 12.16 -23.29
C GLN A 214 -2.52 13.22 -23.75
N SER A 215 -2.14 13.99 -24.75
CA SER A 215 -3.00 15.06 -25.29
C SER A 215 -4.39 14.52 -25.65
N GLY A 216 -5.44 15.09 -25.09
CA GLY A 216 -6.85 14.72 -25.36
C GLY A 216 -7.50 13.70 -24.42
N ASN A 217 -6.77 13.08 -23.48
CA ASN A 217 -7.31 12.04 -22.63
C ASN A 217 -8.32 12.52 -21.56
N LEU A 218 -8.41 13.83 -21.27
CA LEU A 218 -9.39 14.36 -20.30
C LEU A 218 -10.82 14.14 -20.76
N ASP A 219 -11.13 14.46 -22.03
CA ASP A 219 -12.47 14.24 -22.58
C ASP A 219 -12.85 12.76 -22.57
N ALA A 220 -11.87 11.87 -22.82
CA ALA A 220 -12.05 10.44 -22.74
C ALA A 220 -12.35 9.99 -21.30
N VAL A 221 -11.63 10.51 -20.31
CA VAL A 221 -11.86 10.23 -18.89
C VAL A 221 -13.26 10.65 -18.46
N GLU A 222 -13.67 11.88 -18.78
CA GLU A 222 -15.01 12.40 -18.45
C GLU A 222 -16.12 11.62 -19.15
N SER A 223 -15.95 11.29 -20.43
CA SER A 223 -16.89 10.48 -21.19
C SER A 223 -17.05 9.08 -20.59
N VAL A 224 -15.94 8.39 -20.29
CA VAL A 224 -15.97 7.06 -19.65
C VAL A 224 -16.56 7.16 -18.25
N ALA A 225 -16.19 8.15 -17.45
CA ALA A 225 -16.70 8.36 -16.11
C ALA A 225 -18.24 8.51 -16.11
N SER A 226 -18.76 9.29 -17.03
CA SER A 226 -20.22 9.47 -17.19
C SER A 226 -20.92 8.17 -17.61
N ARG A 227 -20.41 7.48 -18.65
CA ARG A 227 -20.98 6.22 -19.15
C ARG A 227 -20.95 5.11 -18.10
N VAL A 228 -19.79 4.88 -17.49
CA VAL A 228 -19.62 3.83 -16.49
C VAL A 228 -20.52 4.08 -15.29
N ARG A 229 -20.60 5.32 -14.81
CA ARG A 229 -21.50 5.68 -13.71
C ARG A 229 -22.97 5.40 -14.05
N ALA A 230 -23.40 5.68 -15.29
CA ALA A 230 -24.76 5.41 -15.74
C ALA A 230 -25.02 3.91 -15.98
N ALA A 231 -24.00 3.16 -16.35
CA ALA A 231 -24.09 1.74 -16.68
C ALA A 231 -23.93 0.79 -15.48
N ILE A 232 -23.52 1.30 -14.32
CA ILE A 232 -23.41 0.48 -13.10
C ILE A 232 -24.78 0.28 -12.47
N GLU A 233 -25.19 -0.98 -12.29
CA GLU A 233 -26.34 -1.38 -11.49
C GLU A 233 -25.85 -2.11 -10.22
N TRP A 234 -26.31 -1.66 -9.06
CA TRP A 234 -26.03 -2.29 -7.79
C TRP A 234 -27.04 -3.39 -7.50
N THR A 235 -26.57 -4.55 -7.05
CA THR A 235 -27.41 -5.77 -6.89
C THR A 235 -27.61 -6.18 -5.43
N GLY A 236 -27.14 -5.36 -4.48
CA GLY A 236 -27.24 -5.62 -3.03
C GLY A 236 -27.73 -4.43 -2.24
#